data_768312251330181d2afdb769c01cf98b
#
_entry.id   768312251330181d2afdb769c01cf98b
#
_cell.length_a   1.000
_cell.length_b   1.000
_cell.length_c   1.000
_cell.angle_alpha   90.00
_cell.angle_beta   90.00
_cell.angle_gamma   90.00
#
_symmetry.space_group_name_H-M   'P 1'
#
loop_
_entity.id
_entity.type
_entity.pdbx_description
1 polymer ?
#
loop_
_entity_poly.entity_id
_entity_poly.type
_entity_poly.pdbx_seq_one_letter_code
_entity_poly.pdbx_strand_id
1 'polypeptide(L)'
;MKTRFFSSGASEGGRLERQDPRKKSYENLGGPLRLIFTTILIFLASQVVAALVAETSLSLLHRGGMSLDDSIGAQFVYVALAEGLAVWLVLKVVRSRGVKLGSIGLGRRPIAKDFTRALIGFGAFYLLLIIAGVIVNSLSPEITNQKQNLGFTNINSGTDNILAFISLVLLPPLGEETLIRGYLYSGLRRIWRFAPALLATSFIFGAAHLELGSGSPLVWGAAIDTFLLSVVLVYLREKTGALYAGMLVHMLNNLIAFFVVIK
;
A
#
# COMPACT_ATOMS: atom_id res chain seq x y z
N MET A 1 57.63 58.71 10.04
CA MET A 1 56.38 58.27 10.70
C MET A 1 55.48 57.71 9.63
N LYS A 2 55.46 56.37 9.42
CA LYS A 2 54.70 55.67 8.34
C LYS A 2 53.70 54.76 9.04
N THR A 3 52.42 55.11 8.94
CA THR A 3 51.30 54.29 9.39
C THR A 3 50.93 53.27 8.28
N ARG A 4 51.05 51.96 8.57
CA ARG A 4 50.57 50.87 7.73
C ARG A 4 49.09 50.59 8.07
N PHE A 5 48.22 50.72 7.10
CA PHE A 5 46.86 50.18 7.14
C PHE A 5 46.89 48.67 6.87
N PHE A 6 46.43 47.87 7.84
CA PHE A 6 46.11 46.46 7.63
C PHE A 6 44.69 46.36 7.07
N SER A 7 44.56 45.87 5.87
CA SER A 7 43.27 45.43 5.32
C SER A 7 43.05 43.97 5.74
N SER A 8 42.08 43.74 6.63
CA SER A 8 41.59 42.41 6.97
C SER A 8 40.67 41.91 5.85
N GLY A 9 41.21 41.06 4.97
CA GLY A 9 40.41 40.27 4.06
C GLY A 9 39.65 39.17 4.84
N ALA A 10 38.37 39.41 5.07
CA ALA A 10 37.49 38.37 5.54
C ALA A 10 37.25 37.35 4.40
N SER A 11 37.87 36.17 4.50
CA SER A 11 37.54 35.06 3.62
C SER A 11 36.12 34.55 4.01
N GLU A 12 35.13 34.85 3.19
CA GLU A 12 33.85 34.15 3.19
C GLU A 12 34.11 32.66 2.87
N GLY A 13 34.33 31.90 3.90
CA GLY A 13 34.33 30.44 3.83
C GLY A 13 32.93 29.94 3.49
N GLY A 14 32.64 29.85 2.22
CA GLY A 14 31.43 29.17 1.73
C GLY A 14 31.37 27.79 2.36
N ARG A 15 30.49 27.63 3.34
CA ARG A 15 30.13 26.37 3.96
C ARG A 15 29.50 25.53 2.86
N LEU A 16 30.30 24.67 2.20
CA LEU A 16 29.80 23.63 1.29
C LEU A 16 28.82 22.77 2.08
N GLU A 17 27.54 23.06 1.91
CA GLU A 17 26.45 22.27 2.47
C GLU A 17 26.63 20.84 1.93
N ARG A 18 27.15 19.94 2.78
CA ARG A 18 27.26 18.52 2.43
C ARG A 18 25.86 18.03 2.08
N GLN A 19 25.56 17.96 0.81
CA GLN A 19 24.30 17.37 0.32
C GLN A 19 24.21 15.94 0.84
N ASP A 20 23.20 15.67 1.70
CA ASP A 20 22.91 14.32 2.19
C ASP A 20 22.75 13.41 0.96
N PRO A 21 23.61 12.35 0.83
CA PRO A 21 23.53 11.43 -0.31
C PRO A 21 22.13 10.76 -0.45
N ARG A 22 21.37 10.72 0.66
CA ARG A 22 20.00 10.24 0.68
C ARG A 22 19.07 11.19 -0.08
N LYS A 23 19.23 12.52 0.06
CA LYS A 23 18.43 13.54 -0.62
C LYS A 23 18.52 13.40 -2.15
N LYS A 24 19.71 13.16 -2.68
CA LYS A 24 19.99 12.99 -4.12
C LYS A 24 19.33 11.74 -4.75
N SER A 25 19.23 10.63 -3.99
CA SER A 25 18.65 9.37 -4.47
C SER A 25 17.13 9.44 -4.70
N TYR A 26 16.42 10.33 -3.99
CA TYR A 26 14.96 10.46 -4.11
C TYR A 26 14.54 11.53 -5.13
N GLU A 27 15.41 12.44 -5.54
CA GLU A 27 15.10 13.52 -6.50
C GLU A 27 14.62 12.97 -7.85
N ASN A 28 14.95 11.72 -8.13
CA ASN A 28 14.59 11.03 -9.36
C ASN A 28 13.15 10.46 -9.39
N LEU A 29 12.41 10.42 -8.27
CA LEU A 29 11.03 9.89 -8.28
C LEU A 29 10.00 10.87 -8.85
N GLY A 30 10.35 12.16 -8.94
CA GLY A 30 9.49 13.23 -9.50
C GLY A 30 8.63 13.93 -8.45
N GLY A 31 7.80 14.90 -8.89
CA GLY A 31 6.91 15.67 -8.03
C GLY A 31 5.67 14.89 -7.54
N PRO A 32 4.87 15.48 -6.63
CA PRO A 32 3.73 14.81 -6.00
C PRO A 32 2.69 14.30 -7.00
N LEU A 33 2.30 15.11 -7.97
CA LEU A 33 1.34 14.72 -9.01
C LEU A 33 1.83 13.53 -9.83
N ARG A 34 3.13 13.50 -10.17
CA ARG A 34 3.71 12.37 -10.89
C ARG A 34 3.71 11.10 -10.06
N LEU A 35 4.00 11.20 -8.76
CA LEU A 35 3.95 10.05 -7.84
C LEU A 35 2.54 9.47 -7.76
N ILE A 36 1.55 10.33 -7.53
CA ILE A 36 0.12 9.92 -7.45
C ILE A 36 -0.31 9.30 -8.77
N PHE A 37 -0.08 9.98 -9.90
CA PHE A 37 -0.45 9.49 -11.22
C PHE A 37 0.21 8.14 -11.54
N THR A 38 1.52 8.01 -11.29
CA THR A 38 2.24 6.75 -11.53
C THR A 38 1.71 5.62 -10.63
N THR A 39 1.35 5.91 -9.38
CA THR A 39 0.73 4.92 -8.47
C THR A 39 -0.60 4.43 -9.00
N ILE A 40 -1.49 5.35 -9.39
CA ILE A 40 -2.80 5.01 -9.98
C ILE A 40 -2.61 4.22 -11.28
N LEU A 41 -1.70 4.66 -12.14
CA LEU A 41 -1.42 3.97 -13.40
C LEU A 41 -0.89 2.54 -13.18
N ILE A 42 0.05 2.34 -12.25
CA ILE A 42 0.56 1.00 -11.91
C ILE A 42 -0.59 0.14 -11.38
N PHE A 43 -1.39 0.66 -10.44
CA PHE A 43 -2.55 -0.05 -9.89
C PHE A 43 -3.50 -0.48 -10.99
N LEU A 44 -4.03 0.46 -11.78
CA LEU A 44 -5.01 0.16 -12.83
C LEU A 44 -4.43 -0.76 -13.91
N ALA A 45 -3.20 -0.53 -14.35
CA ALA A 45 -2.56 -1.38 -15.37
C ALA A 45 -2.39 -2.82 -14.88
N SER A 46 -1.97 -3.02 -13.62
CA SER A 46 -1.84 -4.37 -13.06
C SER A 46 -3.18 -5.08 -12.95
N GLN A 47 -4.24 -4.39 -12.50
CA GLN A 47 -5.59 -4.94 -12.40
C GLN A 47 -6.15 -5.35 -13.79
N VAL A 48 -6.08 -4.43 -14.77
CA VAL A 48 -6.58 -4.69 -16.13
C VAL A 48 -5.84 -5.83 -16.81
N VAL A 49 -4.50 -5.85 -16.74
CA VAL A 49 -3.72 -6.94 -17.35
C VAL A 49 -4.01 -8.26 -16.66
N ALA A 50 -4.10 -8.29 -15.33
CA ALA A 50 -4.42 -9.51 -14.59
C ALA A 50 -5.81 -10.04 -14.92
N ALA A 51 -6.82 -9.16 -15.00
CA ALA A 51 -8.19 -9.54 -15.39
C ALA A 51 -8.23 -10.12 -16.81
N LEU A 52 -7.62 -9.45 -17.79
CA LEU A 52 -7.58 -9.94 -19.18
C LEU A 52 -6.92 -11.31 -19.29
N VAL A 53 -5.81 -11.54 -18.56
CA VAL A 53 -5.13 -12.83 -18.59
C VAL A 53 -5.97 -13.92 -17.92
N ALA A 54 -6.55 -13.62 -16.75
CA ALA A 54 -7.35 -14.60 -16.01
C ALA A 54 -8.63 -14.98 -16.78
N GLU A 55 -9.37 -14.01 -17.32
CA GLU A 55 -10.58 -14.24 -18.11
C GLU A 55 -10.27 -14.98 -19.42
N THR A 56 -9.20 -14.60 -20.14
CA THR A 56 -8.78 -15.28 -21.36
C THR A 56 -8.40 -16.73 -21.06
N SER A 57 -7.65 -16.97 -19.98
CA SER A 57 -7.28 -18.33 -19.57
C SER A 57 -8.52 -19.16 -19.24
N LEU A 58 -9.48 -18.58 -18.53
CA LEU A 58 -10.72 -19.25 -18.15
C LEU A 58 -11.56 -19.60 -19.39
N SER A 59 -11.71 -18.67 -20.35
CA SER A 59 -12.48 -18.89 -21.58
C SER A 59 -11.87 -19.99 -22.48
N LEU A 60 -10.54 -20.07 -22.53
CA LEU A 60 -9.81 -21.11 -23.27
C LEU A 60 -9.97 -22.51 -22.64
N LEU A 61 -9.98 -22.58 -21.29
CA LEU A 61 -10.07 -23.85 -20.56
C LEU A 61 -11.51 -24.40 -20.53
N HIS A 62 -12.52 -23.54 -20.40
CA HIS A 62 -13.92 -23.96 -20.14
C HIS A 62 -14.88 -23.69 -21.31
N ARG A 63 -14.37 -23.30 -22.47
CA ARG A 63 -15.16 -23.05 -23.71
C ARG A 63 -16.39 -22.14 -23.53
N GLY A 64 -16.29 -21.17 -22.65
CA GLY A 64 -17.32 -20.16 -22.38
C GLY A 64 -18.34 -20.55 -21.30
N GLY A 65 -18.85 -19.57 -20.59
CA GLY A 65 -19.95 -19.71 -19.60
C GLY A 65 -19.55 -19.69 -18.13
N MET A 66 -18.26 -19.61 -17.80
CA MET A 66 -17.77 -19.46 -16.43
C MET A 66 -17.15 -18.07 -16.25
N SER A 67 -17.54 -17.36 -15.20
CA SER A 67 -16.96 -16.05 -14.83
C SER A 67 -15.77 -16.20 -13.90
N LEU A 68 -15.00 -15.11 -13.69
CA LEU A 68 -13.93 -15.07 -12.68
C LEU A 68 -14.45 -15.45 -11.30
N ASP A 69 -15.66 -14.97 -10.95
CA ASP A 69 -16.26 -15.19 -9.62
C ASP A 69 -16.64 -16.67 -9.37
N ASP A 70 -16.80 -17.45 -10.44
CA ASP A 70 -17.16 -18.86 -10.35
C ASP A 70 -15.95 -19.80 -10.12
N SER A 71 -14.72 -19.30 -10.28
CA SER A 71 -13.50 -20.11 -10.21
C SER A 71 -12.46 -19.58 -9.23
N ILE A 72 -12.29 -20.25 -8.11
CA ILE A 72 -11.24 -19.92 -7.12
C ILE A 72 -9.85 -19.92 -7.75
N GLY A 73 -9.55 -20.86 -8.66
CA GLY A 73 -8.27 -20.90 -9.37
C GLY A 73 -8.04 -19.67 -10.27
N ALA A 74 -9.10 -19.20 -10.97
CA ALA A 74 -9.01 -18.00 -11.80
C ALA A 74 -8.85 -16.73 -10.95
N GLN A 75 -9.57 -16.63 -9.84
CA GLN A 75 -9.40 -15.53 -8.86
C GLN A 75 -7.99 -15.53 -8.29
N PHE A 76 -7.43 -16.68 -7.94
CA PHE A 76 -6.03 -16.78 -7.49
C PHE A 76 -5.05 -16.29 -8.55
N VAL A 77 -5.21 -16.72 -9.81
CA VAL A 77 -4.35 -16.28 -10.93
C VAL A 77 -4.46 -14.76 -11.11
N TYR A 78 -5.68 -14.23 -11.07
CA TYR A 78 -5.93 -12.79 -11.15
C TYR A 78 -5.17 -12.02 -10.04
N VAL A 79 -5.37 -12.38 -8.76
CA VAL A 79 -4.72 -11.69 -7.63
C VAL A 79 -3.20 -11.83 -7.69
N ALA A 80 -2.68 -13.03 -7.99
CA ALA A 80 -1.24 -13.27 -8.08
C ALA A 80 -0.58 -12.43 -9.18
N LEU A 81 -1.25 -12.29 -10.33
CA LEU A 81 -0.79 -11.44 -11.42
C LEU A 81 -0.91 -9.96 -11.08
N ALA A 82 -2.03 -9.50 -10.51
CA ALA A 82 -2.24 -8.11 -10.16
C ALA A 82 -1.17 -7.61 -9.17
N GLU A 83 -0.98 -8.34 -8.07
CA GLU A 83 -0.01 -7.97 -7.05
C GLU A 83 1.43 -8.17 -7.52
N GLY A 84 1.71 -9.26 -8.24
CA GLY A 84 3.02 -9.52 -8.83
C GLY A 84 3.45 -8.46 -9.84
N LEU A 85 2.54 -8.04 -10.74
CA LEU A 85 2.77 -6.96 -11.70
C LEU A 85 2.95 -5.61 -11.00
N ALA A 86 2.14 -5.30 -9.99
CA ALA A 86 2.30 -4.06 -9.21
C ALA A 86 3.69 -3.97 -8.58
N VAL A 87 4.15 -5.03 -7.90
CA VAL A 87 5.50 -5.11 -7.34
C VAL A 87 6.57 -4.96 -8.44
N TRP A 88 6.45 -5.71 -9.52
CA TRP A 88 7.41 -5.68 -10.63
C TRP A 88 7.51 -4.28 -11.26
N LEU A 89 6.38 -3.62 -11.52
CA LEU A 89 6.34 -2.27 -12.09
C LEU A 89 6.95 -1.24 -11.14
N VAL A 90 6.65 -1.31 -9.83
CA VAL A 90 7.29 -0.45 -8.82
C VAL A 90 8.81 -0.64 -8.84
N LEU A 91 9.28 -1.89 -8.79
CA LEU A 91 10.71 -2.19 -8.78
C LEU A 91 11.38 -1.74 -10.08
N LYS A 92 10.72 -1.88 -11.22
CA LYS A 92 11.20 -1.39 -12.53
C LYS A 92 11.33 0.13 -12.53
N VAL A 93 10.31 0.87 -12.06
CA VAL A 93 10.33 2.34 -11.97
C VAL A 93 11.41 2.81 -11.00
N VAL A 94 11.53 2.21 -9.83
CA VAL A 94 12.52 2.56 -8.81
C VAL A 94 13.94 2.35 -9.33
N ARG A 95 14.21 1.16 -9.95
CA ARG A 95 15.52 0.83 -10.50
C ARG A 95 15.89 1.69 -11.71
N SER A 96 14.97 1.93 -12.64
CA SER A 96 15.22 2.77 -13.82
C SER A 96 15.58 4.23 -13.46
N ARG A 97 15.20 4.66 -12.26
CA ARG A 97 15.50 6.00 -11.73
C ARG A 97 16.71 6.02 -10.79
N GLY A 98 17.43 4.92 -10.65
CA GLY A 98 18.60 4.82 -9.76
C GLY A 98 18.26 4.94 -8.26
N VAL A 99 17.00 4.72 -7.86
CA VAL A 99 16.56 4.78 -6.46
C VAL A 99 16.87 3.45 -5.77
N LYS A 100 17.48 3.52 -4.59
CA LYS A 100 17.85 2.32 -3.80
C LYS A 100 16.59 1.68 -3.17
N LEU A 101 16.53 0.35 -3.11
CA LEU A 101 15.44 -0.38 -2.48
C LEU A 101 15.24 -0.01 -0.98
N GLY A 102 16.31 0.36 -0.29
CA GLY A 102 16.23 0.89 1.08
C GLY A 102 15.38 2.14 1.21
N SER A 103 15.35 2.98 0.17
CA SER A 103 14.55 4.19 0.13
C SER A 103 13.03 3.92 0.13
N ILE A 104 12.62 2.80 -0.46
CA ILE A 104 11.24 2.34 -0.47
C ILE A 104 10.92 1.31 0.64
N GLY A 105 11.83 1.09 1.59
CA GLY A 105 11.62 0.22 2.75
C GLY A 105 11.95 -1.26 2.55
N LEU A 106 12.60 -1.63 1.43
CA LEU A 106 13.02 -3.00 1.10
C LEU A 106 14.54 -3.19 1.18
N GLY A 107 15.24 -2.34 1.94
CA GLY A 107 16.73 -2.35 1.98
C GLY A 107 17.36 -3.23 3.04
N ARG A 108 16.58 -3.87 3.89
CA ARG A 108 17.06 -4.78 4.94
C ARG A 108 16.20 -6.04 5.01
N ARG A 109 16.60 -7.02 5.77
CA ARG A 109 15.77 -8.18 6.11
C ARG A 109 14.81 -7.85 7.26
N PRO A 110 13.68 -8.58 7.41
CA PRO A 110 12.82 -8.52 8.61
C PRO A 110 13.62 -8.83 9.88
N ILE A 111 13.27 -8.17 10.98
CA ILE A 111 13.89 -8.39 12.30
C ILE A 111 12.79 -8.56 13.36
N ALA A 112 13.13 -9.15 14.51
CA ALA A 112 12.17 -9.41 15.60
C ALA A 112 11.40 -8.14 16.04
N LYS A 113 12.06 -6.98 16.01
CA LYS A 113 11.40 -5.68 16.31
C LYS A 113 10.27 -5.32 15.34
N ASP A 114 10.29 -5.81 14.10
CA ASP A 114 9.18 -5.56 13.17
C ASP A 114 7.93 -6.32 13.61
N PHE A 115 8.09 -7.55 14.11
CA PHE A 115 7.00 -8.34 14.66
C PHE A 115 6.38 -7.67 15.90
N THR A 116 7.21 -7.25 16.87
CA THR A 116 6.71 -6.54 18.06
C THR A 116 5.97 -5.25 17.70
N ARG A 117 6.51 -4.47 16.75
CA ARG A 117 5.86 -3.24 16.26
C ARG A 117 4.56 -3.53 15.50
N ALA A 118 4.52 -4.65 14.78
CA ALA A 118 3.29 -5.10 14.12
C ALA A 118 2.19 -5.42 15.13
N LEU A 119 2.49 -6.16 16.21
CA LEU A 119 1.49 -6.45 17.24
C LEU A 119 0.96 -5.18 17.92
N ILE A 120 1.85 -4.22 18.25
CA ILE A 120 1.43 -2.93 18.81
C ILE A 120 0.59 -2.14 17.80
N GLY A 121 1.02 -2.09 16.53
CA GLY A 121 0.29 -1.42 15.46
C GLY A 121 -1.07 -2.05 15.19
N PHE A 122 -1.17 -3.37 15.25
CA PHE A 122 -2.41 -4.11 15.11
C PHE A 122 -3.40 -3.77 16.24
N GLY A 123 -2.95 -3.76 17.50
CA GLY A 123 -3.78 -3.31 18.62
C GLY A 123 -4.22 -1.85 18.48
N ALA A 124 -3.34 -0.96 18.04
CA ALA A 124 -3.67 0.44 17.80
C ALA A 124 -4.70 0.61 16.66
N PHE A 125 -4.59 -0.17 15.59
CA PHE A 125 -5.56 -0.18 14.49
C PHE A 125 -6.95 -0.58 14.98
N TYR A 126 -7.08 -1.71 15.71
CA TYR A 126 -8.38 -2.16 16.21
C TYR A 126 -8.98 -1.19 17.23
N LEU A 127 -8.17 -0.53 18.06
CA LEU A 127 -8.65 0.54 18.92
C LEU A 127 -9.24 1.71 18.12
N LEU A 128 -8.55 2.17 17.07
CA LEU A 128 -9.05 3.21 16.18
C LEU A 128 -10.32 2.77 15.45
N LEU A 129 -10.37 1.51 14.99
CA LEU A 129 -11.52 0.93 14.31
C LEU A 129 -12.76 0.88 15.22
N ILE A 130 -12.60 0.47 16.47
CA ILE A 130 -13.70 0.46 17.46
C ILE A 130 -14.21 1.89 17.70
N ILE A 131 -13.31 2.86 17.93
CA ILE A 131 -13.70 4.26 18.16
C ILE A 131 -14.44 4.81 16.94
N ALA A 132 -13.89 4.60 15.74
CA ALA A 132 -14.54 5.05 14.50
C ALA A 132 -15.88 4.35 14.28
N GLY A 133 -15.97 3.05 14.53
CA GLY A 133 -17.22 2.28 14.42
C GLY A 133 -18.32 2.82 15.34
N VAL A 134 -18.00 3.16 16.60
CA VAL A 134 -18.97 3.80 17.51
C VAL A 134 -19.45 5.14 16.96
N ILE A 135 -18.55 5.98 16.46
CA ILE A 135 -18.89 7.30 15.90
C ILE A 135 -19.74 7.13 14.63
N VAL A 136 -19.30 6.30 13.67
CA VAL A 136 -20.02 6.07 12.41
C VAL A 136 -21.39 5.48 12.67
N ASN A 137 -21.51 4.49 13.56
CA ASN A 137 -22.80 3.89 13.91
C ASN A 137 -23.77 4.89 14.54
N SER A 138 -23.26 5.86 15.30
CA SER A 138 -24.08 6.91 15.90
C SER A 138 -24.57 7.95 14.90
N LEU A 139 -23.84 8.19 13.81
CA LEU A 139 -24.14 9.20 12.80
C LEU A 139 -24.87 8.62 11.57
N SER A 140 -24.51 7.41 11.16
CA SER A 140 -24.97 6.74 9.92
C SER A 140 -24.91 5.23 10.09
N PRO A 141 -25.88 4.62 10.81
CA PRO A 141 -25.89 3.18 11.08
C PRO A 141 -25.88 2.32 9.81
N GLU A 142 -26.40 2.84 8.72
CA GLU A 142 -26.42 2.16 7.41
C GLU A 142 -25.00 1.89 6.87
N ILE A 143 -24.00 2.70 7.21
CA ILE A 143 -22.61 2.49 6.79
C ILE A 143 -21.99 1.30 7.52
N THR A 144 -22.28 1.14 8.81
CA THR A 144 -21.75 0.02 9.61
C THR A 144 -22.36 -1.33 9.24
N ASN A 145 -23.53 -1.32 8.61
CA ASN A 145 -24.22 -2.54 8.15
C ASN A 145 -23.86 -2.94 6.72
N GLN A 146 -23.03 -2.16 6.02
CA GLN A 146 -22.58 -2.51 4.68
C GLN A 146 -21.69 -3.77 4.71
N LYS A 147 -21.92 -4.68 3.77
CA LYS A 147 -21.10 -5.87 3.60
C LYS A 147 -20.18 -5.66 2.40
N GLN A 148 -18.89 -5.86 2.60
CA GLN A 148 -17.91 -5.91 1.52
C GLN A 148 -17.94 -7.29 0.87
N ASN A 149 -17.96 -7.33 -0.45
CA ASN A 149 -17.77 -8.56 -1.21
C ASN A 149 -16.26 -8.80 -1.40
N LEU A 150 -15.73 -9.85 -0.78
CA LEU A 150 -14.34 -10.23 -0.92
C LEU A 150 -14.10 -11.19 -2.10
N GLY A 151 -15.13 -11.53 -2.88
CA GLY A 151 -15.05 -12.66 -3.83
C GLY A 151 -14.89 -14.00 -3.09
N PHE A 152 -14.38 -15.02 -3.77
CA PHE A 152 -14.07 -16.32 -3.17
C PHE A 152 -15.27 -17.00 -2.48
N THR A 153 -16.44 -16.92 -3.09
CA THR A 153 -17.69 -17.45 -2.51
C THR A 153 -17.87 -18.96 -2.71
N ASN A 154 -17.21 -19.56 -3.72
CA ASN A 154 -17.39 -20.97 -4.12
C ASN A 154 -16.24 -21.86 -3.60
N ILE A 155 -15.94 -21.81 -2.31
CA ILE A 155 -14.89 -22.64 -1.68
C ILE A 155 -15.45 -24.01 -1.35
N ASN A 156 -15.04 -25.04 -2.10
CA ASN A 156 -15.58 -26.40 -2.01
C ASN A 156 -14.51 -27.44 -1.60
N SER A 157 -13.24 -27.09 -1.58
CA SER A 157 -12.15 -28.02 -1.29
C SER A 157 -11.07 -27.42 -0.40
N GLY A 158 -10.21 -28.28 0.16
CA GLY A 158 -9.02 -27.83 0.89
C GLY A 158 -8.05 -27.02 0.03
N THR A 159 -7.95 -27.34 -1.26
CA THR A 159 -7.16 -26.57 -2.22
C THR A 159 -7.73 -25.18 -2.42
N ASP A 160 -9.07 -25.05 -2.55
CA ASP A 160 -9.71 -23.73 -2.67
C ASP A 160 -9.46 -22.85 -1.45
N ASN A 161 -9.52 -23.43 -0.25
CA ASN A 161 -9.18 -22.72 0.98
C ASN A 161 -7.74 -22.19 0.97
N ILE A 162 -6.78 -23.01 0.50
CA ILE A 162 -5.36 -22.59 0.43
C ILE A 162 -5.20 -21.47 -0.59
N LEU A 163 -5.80 -21.58 -1.78
CA LEU A 163 -5.74 -20.56 -2.82
C LEU A 163 -6.40 -19.26 -2.36
N ALA A 164 -7.57 -19.32 -1.76
CA ALA A 164 -8.25 -18.15 -1.19
C ALA A 164 -7.43 -17.51 -0.05
N PHE A 165 -6.84 -18.31 0.85
CA PHE A 165 -5.96 -17.81 1.89
C PHE A 165 -4.75 -17.05 1.33
N ILE A 166 -4.05 -17.62 0.34
CA ILE A 166 -2.90 -16.96 -0.28
C ILE A 166 -3.33 -15.65 -0.95
N SER A 167 -4.47 -15.69 -1.69
CA SER A 167 -5.00 -14.54 -2.43
C SER A 167 -5.47 -13.40 -1.55
N LEU A 168 -6.11 -13.69 -0.44
CA LEU A 168 -6.70 -12.67 0.43
C LEU A 168 -5.75 -12.21 1.53
N VAL A 169 -4.93 -13.13 2.09
CA VAL A 169 -4.14 -12.83 3.28
C VAL A 169 -2.70 -12.46 2.95
N LEU A 170 -2.08 -13.11 1.96
CA LEU A 170 -0.63 -12.95 1.74
C LEU A 170 -0.29 -12.00 0.59
N LEU A 171 -0.93 -12.17 -0.57
CA LEU A 171 -0.55 -11.44 -1.79
C LEU A 171 -0.85 -9.94 -1.72
N PRO A 172 -2.06 -9.47 -1.32
CA PRO A 172 -2.38 -8.04 -1.30
C PRO A 172 -1.43 -7.24 -0.39
N PRO A 173 -1.13 -7.66 0.86
CA PRO A 173 -0.18 -6.93 1.69
C PRO A 173 1.22 -6.80 1.09
N LEU A 174 1.67 -7.74 0.27
CA LEU A 174 2.97 -7.66 -0.38
C LEU A 174 2.97 -6.62 -1.53
N GLY A 175 1.97 -6.65 -2.38
CA GLY A 175 1.84 -5.74 -3.52
C GLY A 175 1.46 -4.33 -3.09
N GLU A 176 0.38 -4.20 -2.33
CA GLU A 176 -0.15 -2.92 -1.90
C GLU A 176 0.81 -2.15 -0.99
N GLU A 177 1.47 -2.80 -0.01
CA GLU A 177 2.46 -2.12 0.81
C GLU A 177 3.67 -1.66 -0.02
N THR A 178 4.09 -2.44 -1.01
CA THR A 178 5.18 -2.04 -1.91
C THR A 178 4.80 -0.84 -2.77
N LEU A 179 3.57 -0.81 -3.30
CA LEU A 179 3.08 0.30 -4.13
C LEU A 179 2.79 1.54 -3.29
N ILE A 180 2.02 1.40 -2.21
CA ILE A 180 1.49 2.52 -1.44
C ILE A 180 2.52 3.05 -0.42
N ARG A 181 3.08 2.20 0.46
CA ARG A 181 4.03 2.67 1.49
C ARG A 181 5.46 2.69 0.98
N GLY A 182 5.79 1.77 0.07
CA GLY A 182 7.10 1.73 -0.58
C GLY A 182 7.28 2.88 -1.56
N TYR A 183 6.45 2.99 -2.57
CA TYR A 183 6.61 3.96 -3.64
C TYR A 183 5.94 5.32 -3.34
N LEU A 184 4.61 5.34 -3.20
CA LEU A 184 3.84 6.58 -3.06
C LEU A 184 4.22 7.36 -1.80
N TYR A 185 4.05 6.75 -0.61
CA TYR A 185 4.35 7.41 0.65
C TYR A 185 5.81 7.85 0.74
N SER A 186 6.76 6.97 0.41
CA SER A 186 8.18 7.30 0.48
C SER A 186 8.56 8.45 -0.46
N GLY A 187 7.92 8.55 -1.62
CA GLY A 187 8.08 9.67 -2.55
C GLY A 187 7.47 10.97 -2.02
N LEU A 188 6.21 10.94 -1.56
CA LEU A 188 5.52 12.11 -1.01
C LEU A 188 6.20 12.62 0.26
N ARG A 189 6.59 11.72 1.18
CA ARG A 189 7.24 12.06 2.45
C ARG A 189 8.54 12.83 2.28
N ARG A 190 9.18 12.66 1.18
CA ARG A 190 10.38 13.41 0.84
C ARG A 190 10.10 14.86 0.49
N ILE A 191 8.95 15.13 -0.14
CA ILE A 191 8.56 16.46 -0.61
C ILE A 191 7.70 17.16 0.44
N TRP A 192 6.85 16.41 1.13
CA TRP A 192 5.89 16.89 2.11
C TRP A 192 6.30 16.55 3.54
N ARG A 193 5.78 17.30 4.50
CA ARG A 193 5.85 16.96 5.93
C ARG A 193 5.07 15.68 6.19
N PHE A 194 5.30 15.07 7.35
CA PHE A 194 4.70 13.78 7.72
C PHE A 194 3.18 13.75 7.59
N ALA A 195 2.48 14.71 8.22
CA ALA A 195 1.03 14.69 8.26
C ALA A 195 0.35 14.77 6.87
N PRO A 196 0.70 15.71 5.97
CA PRO A 196 0.11 15.73 4.64
C PRO A 196 0.48 14.51 3.78
N ALA A 197 1.69 13.95 3.92
CA ALA A 197 2.06 12.72 3.21
C ALA A 197 1.25 11.51 3.72
N LEU A 198 1.06 11.40 5.05
CA LEU A 198 0.24 10.37 5.67
C LEU A 198 -1.22 10.48 5.20
N LEU A 199 -1.83 11.67 5.32
CA LEU A 199 -3.24 11.87 4.98
C LEU A 199 -3.51 11.59 3.50
N ALA A 200 -2.68 12.11 2.59
CA ALA A 200 -2.85 11.86 1.15
C ALA A 200 -2.70 10.38 0.81
N THR A 201 -1.70 9.69 1.37
CA THR A 201 -1.50 8.27 1.14
C THR A 201 -2.67 7.44 1.66
N SER A 202 -3.15 7.75 2.87
CA SER A 202 -4.26 7.02 3.50
C SER A 202 -5.58 7.29 2.80
N PHE A 203 -5.81 8.51 2.34
CA PHE A 203 -7.00 8.86 1.56
C PHE A 203 -7.04 8.11 0.21
N ILE A 204 -5.92 8.10 -0.53
CA ILE A 204 -5.83 7.38 -1.81
C ILE A 204 -6.08 5.88 -1.60
N PHE A 205 -5.52 5.29 -0.53
CA PHE A 205 -5.72 3.87 -0.23
C PHE A 205 -7.16 3.55 0.18
N GLY A 206 -7.78 4.36 1.04
CA GLY A 206 -9.19 4.21 1.40
C GLY A 206 -10.13 4.37 0.20
N ALA A 207 -9.88 5.38 -0.64
CA ALA A 207 -10.69 5.63 -1.84
C ALA A 207 -10.60 4.48 -2.87
N ALA A 208 -9.48 3.77 -2.94
CA ALA A 208 -9.33 2.59 -3.80
C ALA A 208 -10.23 1.41 -3.38
N HIS A 209 -10.79 1.43 -2.16
CA HIS A 209 -11.68 0.38 -1.63
C HIS A 209 -13.18 0.76 -1.65
N LEU A 210 -13.55 1.80 -2.40
CA LEU A 210 -14.95 2.24 -2.54
C LEU A 210 -15.82 1.35 -3.45
N GLU A 211 -15.28 0.31 -4.07
CA GLU A 211 -16.00 -0.60 -5.00
C GLU A 211 -16.78 0.16 -6.08
N LEU A 212 -16.07 1.00 -6.85
CA LEU A 212 -16.65 1.78 -7.92
C LEU A 212 -17.08 0.89 -9.11
N GLY A 213 -18.29 1.12 -9.63
CA GLY A 213 -18.74 0.50 -10.89
C GLY A 213 -19.49 -0.82 -10.78
N SER A 214 -19.77 -1.33 -9.59
CA SER A 214 -20.55 -2.56 -9.37
C SER A 214 -22.06 -2.40 -9.53
N GLY A 215 -22.56 -1.17 -9.76
CA GLY A 215 -23.99 -0.86 -9.71
C GLY A 215 -24.59 -0.90 -8.30
N SER A 216 -23.82 -1.28 -7.31
CA SER A 216 -24.16 -1.27 -5.87
C SER A 216 -23.82 0.08 -5.22
N PRO A 217 -24.44 0.44 -4.09
CA PRO A 217 -24.03 1.59 -3.30
C PRO A 217 -22.55 1.49 -2.91
N LEU A 218 -21.86 2.66 -2.86
CA LEU A 218 -20.46 2.72 -2.44
C LEU A 218 -20.29 2.14 -1.03
N VAL A 219 -19.30 1.28 -0.86
CA VAL A 219 -18.98 0.63 0.42
C VAL A 219 -18.12 1.55 1.27
N TRP A 220 -18.74 2.55 1.88
CA TRP A 220 -18.06 3.54 2.73
C TRP A 220 -17.39 2.92 3.96
N GLY A 221 -17.98 1.85 4.52
CA GLY A 221 -17.41 1.12 5.63
C GLY A 221 -16.01 0.61 5.29
N ALA A 222 -15.84 -0.08 4.16
CA ALA A 222 -14.56 -0.57 3.69
C ALA A 222 -13.54 0.56 3.46
N ALA A 223 -13.97 1.70 2.89
CA ALA A 223 -13.10 2.85 2.67
C ALA A 223 -12.61 3.48 3.97
N ILE A 224 -13.48 3.59 4.99
CA ILE A 224 -13.12 4.12 6.32
C ILE A 224 -12.14 3.15 7.01
N ASP A 225 -12.44 1.87 7.02
CA ASP A 225 -11.59 0.85 7.66
C ASP A 225 -10.19 0.81 7.04
N THR A 226 -10.11 0.81 5.71
CA THR A 226 -8.83 0.81 5.00
C THR A 226 -8.09 2.14 5.11
N PHE A 227 -8.80 3.29 5.23
CA PHE A 227 -8.17 4.56 5.56
C PHE A 227 -7.50 4.51 6.95
N LEU A 228 -8.20 4.00 7.97
CA LEU A 228 -7.67 3.87 9.33
C LEU A 228 -6.50 2.89 9.40
N LEU A 229 -6.64 1.75 8.73
CA LEU A 229 -5.54 0.80 8.56
C LEU A 229 -4.33 1.50 7.95
N SER A 230 -4.53 2.25 6.86
CA SER A 230 -3.49 2.98 6.17
C SER A 230 -2.75 3.98 7.07
N VAL A 231 -3.45 4.70 7.93
CA VAL A 231 -2.84 5.63 8.91
C VAL A 231 -1.82 4.90 9.78
N VAL A 232 -2.18 3.73 10.29
CA VAL A 232 -1.27 2.92 11.12
C VAL A 232 -0.10 2.37 10.30
N LEU A 233 -0.35 1.86 9.09
CA LEU A 233 0.68 1.30 8.22
C LEU A 233 1.71 2.36 7.79
N VAL A 234 1.26 3.58 7.46
CA VAL A 234 2.14 4.72 7.17
C VAL A 234 2.96 5.12 8.40
N TYR A 235 2.34 5.15 9.59
CA TYR A 235 3.06 5.43 10.83
C TYR A 235 4.15 4.38 11.10
N LEU A 236 3.84 3.10 10.93
CA LEU A 236 4.82 2.02 11.06
C LEU A 236 5.96 2.17 10.04
N ARG A 237 5.64 2.49 8.79
CA ARG A 237 6.63 2.76 7.75
C ARG A 237 7.57 3.90 8.12
N GLU A 238 7.05 5.02 8.65
CA GLU A 238 7.86 6.16 9.13
C GLU A 238 8.79 5.74 10.28
N LYS A 239 8.27 5.00 11.27
CA LYS A 239 9.00 4.62 12.48
C LYS A 239 10.02 3.49 12.27
N THR A 240 9.76 2.58 11.33
CA THR A 240 10.66 1.42 11.12
C THR A 240 11.65 1.62 9.99
N GLY A 241 11.36 2.54 9.07
CA GLY A 241 12.11 2.69 7.83
C GLY A 241 11.96 1.52 6.86
N ALA A 242 11.10 0.51 7.17
CA ALA A 242 10.88 -0.70 6.37
C ALA A 242 9.39 -1.00 6.21
N LEU A 243 9.04 -1.91 5.30
CA LEU A 243 7.65 -2.30 5.03
C LEU A 243 7.14 -3.43 5.94
N TYR A 244 8.03 -4.20 6.53
CA TYR A 244 7.70 -5.51 7.14
C TYR A 244 6.68 -5.45 8.29
N ALA A 245 6.80 -4.46 9.18
CA ALA A 245 5.82 -4.29 10.26
C ALA A 245 4.43 -3.94 9.70
N GLY A 246 4.36 -3.09 8.68
CA GLY A 246 3.11 -2.76 7.97
C GLY A 246 2.52 -3.99 7.27
N MET A 247 3.32 -4.71 6.49
CA MET A 247 2.89 -5.95 5.83
C MET A 247 2.29 -6.96 6.83
N LEU A 248 2.93 -7.13 8.00
CA LEU A 248 2.42 -8.05 9.04
C LEU A 248 1.09 -7.59 9.63
N VAL A 249 0.92 -6.28 9.94
CA VAL A 249 -0.38 -5.75 10.41
C VAL A 249 -1.46 -5.97 9.36
N HIS A 250 -1.17 -5.69 8.10
CA HIS A 250 -2.08 -5.87 6.99
C HIS A 250 -2.46 -7.35 6.81
N MET A 251 -1.48 -8.26 6.84
CA MET A 251 -1.73 -9.72 6.81
C MET A 251 -2.60 -10.17 7.98
N LEU A 252 -2.36 -9.69 9.20
CA LEU A 252 -3.16 -10.02 10.38
C LEU A 252 -4.60 -9.52 10.25
N ASN A 253 -4.80 -8.32 9.71
CA ASN A 253 -6.13 -7.78 9.44
C ASN A 253 -6.88 -8.64 8.41
N ASN A 254 -6.22 -8.95 7.30
CA ASN A 254 -6.81 -9.78 6.26
C ASN A 254 -7.06 -11.22 6.72
N LEU A 255 -6.24 -11.74 7.64
CA LEU A 255 -6.46 -13.04 8.28
C LEU A 255 -7.76 -13.07 9.09
N ILE A 256 -8.05 -12.00 9.84
CA ILE A 256 -9.33 -11.91 10.58
C ILE A 256 -10.50 -11.83 9.59
N ALA A 257 -10.40 -10.98 8.56
CA ALA A 257 -11.43 -10.88 7.53
C ALA A 257 -11.68 -12.23 6.84
N PHE A 258 -10.61 -12.97 6.52
CA PHE A 258 -10.69 -14.31 5.94
C PHE A 258 -11.50 -15.27 6.82
N PHE A 259 -11.24 -15.34 8.12
CA PHE A 259 -11.99 -16.23 9.03
C PHE A 259 -13.41 -15.76 9.32
N VAL A 260 -13.72 -14.47 9.16
CA VAL A 260 -15.08 -13.93 9.37
C VAL A 260 -15.97 -14.20 8.16
N VAL A 261 -15.41 -14.09 6.96
CA VAL A 261 -16.18 -14.17 5.69
C VAL A 261 -16.24 -15.60 5.14
N ILE A 262 -15.17 -16.38 5.29
CA ILE A 262 -15.06 -17.75 4.77
C ILE A 262 -15.42 -18.75 5.91
N LYS A 263 -16.69 -18.73 6.30
CA LYS A 263 -17.27 -19.75 7.21
C LYS A 263 -18.29 -20.59 6.49
#